data_da2fceb54131f8eae545bb9cd6abfe71
#
_entry.id   da2fceb54131f8eae545bb9cd6abfe71
#
_cell.length_a   1.000
_cell.length_b   1.000
_cell.length_c   1.000
_cell.angle_alpha   90.00
_cell.angle_beta   90.00
_cell.angle_gamma   90.00
#
_symmetry.space_group_name_H-M   'P 1'
#
loop_
_entity.id
_entity.type
_entity.pdbx_description
1 polymer ?
#
loop_
_entity_poly.entity_id
_entity_poly.type
_entity_poly.pdbx_seq_one_letter_code
_entity_poly.pdbx_strand_id
1 'polypeptide(L)'
;MIEVFDETLRELVRREVVNGSQVEIAFDAPTRDWASRRNAPVVNIYLYDIRDDLTRREVQYEDVRDPTGRVTERRPPVHLFRLSYIVTAWTQRPEDEHRLLSACLASFLRHETLAPRELSGVLADQPHPVQLNVALPPTEDRSIADVWTALGGELKPSIDLVAIVPFVIDRHQEAGPPVLETPRLTLAARRDAPERAPRAGRAQGGTAPDKAARAGSADGAGDAETGWAEETVSGGSEEQPGRIVRVRSVRRP
;
A
#
# COMPACT_ATOMS: atom_id res chain seq x y z
N MET A 1 10.35 -3.12 12.77
CA MET A 1 9.77 -4.10 11.85
C MET A 1 10.68 -4.41 10.66
N ILE A 2 11.14 -3.42 9.87
CA ILE A 2 12.07 -3.68 8.75
C ILE A 2 13.35 -4.35 9.26
N GLU A 3 13.95 -3.80 10.31
CA GLU A 3 15.12 -4.37 10.98
C GLU A 3 14.91 -5.85 11.40
N VAL A 4 13.73 -6.16 11.92
CA VAL A 4 13.39 -7.55 12.33
C VAL A 4 13.30 -8.46 11.11
N PHE A 5 12.80 -7.95 9.99
CA PHE A 5 12.74 -8.70 8.75
C PHE A 5 14.13 -8.87 8.11
N ASP A 6 14.97 -7.85 8.16
CA ASP A 6 16.38 -7.94 7.73
C ASP A 6 17.12 -9.04 8.52
N GLU A 7 16.87 -9.15 9.82
CA GLU A 7 17.47 -10.23 10.63
C GLU A 7 16.93 -11.61 10.22
N THR A 8 15.63 -11.71 9.92
CA THR A 8 15.05 -12.95 9.39
C THR A 8 15.71 -13.38 8.07
N LEU A 9 15.92 -12.45 7.15
CA LEU A 9 16.64 -12.70 5.89
C LEU A 9 18.09 -13.10 6.14
N ARG A 10 18.76 -12.41 7.06
CA ARG A 10 20.14 -12.72 7.45
C ARG A 10 20.25 -14.16 7.99
N GLU A 11 19.37 -14.56 8.88
CA GLU A 11 19.36 -15.91 9.45
C GLU A 11 19.05 -16.97 8.39
N LEU A 12 18.10 -16.71 7.48
CA LEU A 12 17.77 -17.59 6.38
C LEU A 12 18.99 -17.83 5.48
N VAL A 13 19.63 -16.75 5.02
CA VAL A 13 20.81 -16.84 4.15
C VAL A 13 22.00 -17.45 4.89
N ARG A 14 22.20 -17.14 6.16
CA ARG A 14 23.25 -17.74 6.99
C ARG A 14 23.09 -19.24 7.09
N ARG A 15 21.87 -19.71 7.35
CA ARG A 15 21.57 -21.13 7.54
C ARG A 15 21.66 -21.92 6.23
N GLU A 16 21.15 -21.40 5.14
CA GLU A 16 20.97 -22.18 3.92
C GLU A 16 22.00 -21.92 2.82
N VAL A 17 22.57 -20.73 2.78
CA VAL A 17 23.51 -20.34 1.73
C VAL A 17 24.94 -20.36 2.25
N VAL A 18 25.19 -19.69 3.36
CA VAL A 18 26.54 -19.54 3.90
C VAL A 18 27.01 -20.82 4.62
N ASN A 19 26.13 -21.46 5.39
CA ASN A 19 26.33 -22.76 6.04
C ASN A 19 27.76 -22.99 6.58
N GLY A 20 28.28 -22.07 7.41
CA GLY A 20 29.59 -22.16 8.01
C GLY A 20 30.76 -21.71 7.12
N SER A 21 30.52 -21.28 5.89
CA SER A 21 31.55 -20.65 5.05
C SER A 21 31.90 -19.24 5.57
N GLN A 22 33.07 -18.72 5.17
CA GLN A 22 33.54 -17.37 5.53
C GLN A 22 32.92 -16.27 4.66
N VAL A 23 31.64 -16.41 4.28
CA VAL A 23 30.92 -15.41 3.48
C VAL A 23 30.19 -14.46 4.41
N GLU A 24 30.44 -13.18 4.28
CA GLU A 24 29.75 -12.13 5.02
C GLU A 24 28.34 -11.89 4.45
N ILE A 25 27.40 -11.49 5.30
CA ILE A 25 26.06 -11.04 4.88
C ILE A 25 25.91 -9.57 5.25
N ALA A 26 25.73 -8.71 4.24
CA ALA A 26 25.63 -7.27 4.39
C ALA A 26 24.27 -6.75 3.91
N PHE A 27 23.87 -5.56 4.40
CA PHE A 27 22.66 -4.84 4.01
C PHE A 27 22.97 -3.40 3.55
N ASP A 28 24.22 -3.15 3.23
CA ASP A 28 24.68 -1.82 2.83
C ASP A 28 24.28 -1.48 1.40
N ALA A 29 24.24 -0.19 1.07
CA ALA A 29 24.14 0.25 -0.31
C ALA A 29 25.40 -0.18 -1.10
N PRO A 30 25.26 -0.99 -2.17
CA PRO A 30 26.40 -1.53 -2.91
C PRO A 30 27.00 -0.48 -3.86
N THR A 31 27.50 0.63 -3.29
CA THR A 31 28.19 1.68 -4.04
C THR A 31 29.60 1.22 -4.49
N ARG A 32 30.17 1.94 -5.47
CA ARG A 32 31.54 1.67 -5.92
C ARG A 32 32.55 1.73 -4.76
N ASP A 33 32.41 2.71 -3.86
CA ASP A 33 33.30 2.87 -2.71
C ASP A 33 33.13 1.75 -1.68
N TRP A 34 31.90 1.29 -1.49
CA TRP A 34 31.63 0.14 -0.63
C TRP A 34 32.27 -1.12 -1.20
N ALA A 35 32.09 -1.38 -2.50
CA ALA A 35 32.62 -2.55 -3.19
C ALA A 35 34.15 -2.59 -3.18
N SER A 36 34.82 -1.45 -3.37
CA SER A 36 36.27 -1.36 -3.38
C SER A 36 36.95 -1.70 -2.05
N ARG A 37 36.22 -1.61 -0.95
CA ARG A 37 36.73 -1.91 0.40
C ARG A 37 36.54 -3.38 0.81
N ARG A 38 35.90 -4.19 -0.05
CA ARG A 38 35.61 -5.59 0.28
C ARG A 38 36.71 -6.52 -0.20
N ASN A 39 37.30 -7.25 0.76
CA ASN A 39 38.34 -8.24 0.49
C ASN A 39 37.87 -9.70 0.74
N ALA A 40 36.74 -9.86 1.41
CA ALA A 40 36.13 -11.17 1.69
C ALA A 40 34.86 -11.35 0.82
N PRO A 41 34.48 -12.60 0.52
CA PRO A 41 33.21 -12.89 -0.14
C PRO A 41 32.02 -12.35 0.67
N VAL A 42 31.06 -11.69 -0.01
CA VAL A 42 29.89 -11.09 0.63
C VAL A 42 28.64 -11.41 -0.19
N VAL A 43 27.56 -11.78 0.49
CA VAL A 43 26.19 -11.69 -0.03
C VAL A 43 25.59 -10.42 0.53
N ASN A 44 25.21 -9.48 -0.35
CA ASN A 44 24.63 -8.21 0.03
C ASN A 44 23.15 -8.17 -0.33
N ILE A 45 22.31 -7.79 0.65
CA ILE A 45 20.84 -7.73 0.55
C ILE A 45 20.42 -6.28 0.82
N TYR A 46 20.43 -5.45 -0.21
CA TYR A 46 20.19 -4.02 -0.08
C TYR A 46 18.71 -3.69 -0.28
N LEU A 47 18.06 -3.11 0.75
CA LEU A 47 16.71 -2.56 0.66
C LEU A 47 16.75 -1.24 -0.12
N TYR A 48 16.15 -1.22 -1.32
CA TYR A 48 16.17 -0.02 -2.16
C TYR A 48 14.82 0.66 -2.33
N ASP A 49 13.70 0.00 -1.96
CA ASP A 49 12.37 0.59 -2.10
C ASP A 49 11.39 0.02 -1.09
N ILE A 50 10.49 0.88 -0.59
CA ILE A 50 9.44 0.56 0.37
C ILE A 50 8.13 1.17 -0.14
N ARG A 51 7.09 0.34 -0.36
CA ARG A 51 5.77 0.80 -0.83
C ARG A 51 4.63 0.09 -0.12
N ASP A 52 3.52 0.79 0.06
CA ASP A 52 2.26 0.19 0.50
C ASP A 52 1.70 -0.73 -0.61
N ASP A 53 1.28 -1.94 -0.27
CA ASP A 53 0.62 -2.85 -1.21
C ASP A 53 -0.87 -2.50 -1.31
N LEU A 54 -1.18 -1.52 -2.16
CA LEU A 54 -2.54 -1.04 -2.36
C LEU A 54 -3.49 -2.11 -2.92
N THR A 55 -2.97 -3.15 -3.56
CA THR A 55 -3.79 -4.23 -4.15
C THR A 55 -4.37 -5.15 -3.09
N ARG A 56 -3.71 -5.26 -1.94
CA ARG A 56 -4.09 -6.10 -0.80
C ARG A 56 -4.49 -5.29 0.42
N ARG A 57 -4.66 -3.99 0.26
CA ARG A 57 -5.02 -3.09 1.35
C ARG A 57 -6.44 -3.37 1.83
N GLU A 58 -6.55 -3.83 3.05
CA GLU A 58 -7.83 -3.91 3.76
C GLU A 58 -8.23 -2.52 4.25
N VAL A 59 -9.53 -2.20 4.18
CA VAL A 59 -10.06 -0.90 4.60
C VAL A 59 -10.96 -1.06 5.84
N GLN A 60 -11.39 -2.27 6.11
CA GLN A 60 -12.35 -2.55 7.16
C GLN A 60 -11.66 -2.73 8.51
N TYR A 61 -12.16 -2.02 9.53
CA TYR A 61 -11.74 -2.22 10.91
C TYR A 61 -12.21 -3.57 11.42
N GLU A 62 -11.36 -4.26 12.18
CA GLU A 62 -11.68 -5.49 12.87
C GLU A 62 -12.34 -5.19 14.21
N ASP A 63 -13.53 -5.74 14.44
CA ASP A 63 -14.24 -5.63 15.71
C ASP A 63 -13.72 -6.69 16.70
N VAL A 64 -13.08 -6.25 17.77
CA VAL A 64 -12.73 -7.12 18.90
C VAL A 64 -13.93 -7.24 19.82
N ARG A 65 -14.36 -8.49 20.09
CA ARG A 65 -15.53 -8.77 20.89
C ARG A 65 -15.17 -9.44 22.21
N ASP A 66 -15.88 -9.09 23.25
CA ASP A 66 -15.80 -9.78 24.54
C ASP A 66 -16.52 -11.15 24.48
N PRO A 67 -16.42 -11.99 25.52
CA PRO A 67 -17.13 -13.27 25.59
C PRO A 67 -18.65 -13.18 25.49
N THR A 68 -19.23 -12.00 25.72
CA THR A 68 -20.67 -11.74 25.58
C THR A 68 -21.09 -11.38 24.16
N GLY A 69 -20.11 -11.25 23.24
CA GLY A 69 -20.31 -10.86 21.84
C GLY A 69 -20.36 -9.35 21.61
N ARG A 70 -20.14 -8.54 22.64
CA ARG A 70 -20.13 -7.08 22.54
C ARG A 70 -18.80 -6.60 21.96
N VAL A 71 -18.85 -5.65 21.04
CA VAL A 71 -17.65 -4.99 20.52
C VAL A 71 -17.08 -4.08 21.61
N THR A 72 -15.86 -4.35 22.03
CA THR A 72 -15.13 -3.57 23.04
C THR A 72 -14.11 -2.64 22.42
N GLU A 73 -13.58 -3.03 21.25
CA GLU A 73 -12.49 -2.35 20.61
C GLU A 73 -12.58 -2.50 19.08
N ARG A 74 -12.03 -1.55 18.35
CA ARG A 74 -11.86 -1.64 16.91
C ARG A 74 -10.38 -1.47 16.56
N ARG A 75 -9.84 -2.45 15.84
CA ARG A 75 -8.48 -2.41 15.34
C ARG A 75 -8.45 -1.94 13.89
N PRO A 76 -7.51 -1.05 13.54
CA PRO A 76 -7.31 -0.70 12.15
C PRO A 76 -6.84 -1.93 11.36
N PRO A 77 -7.13 -1.97 10.05
CA PRO A 77 -6.64 -3.05 9.20
C PRO A 77 -5.10 -3.06 9.16
N VAL A 78 -4.57 -4.26 8.96
CA VAL A 78 -3.12 -4.44 8.78
C VAL A 78 -2.70 -3.84 7.45
N HIS A 79 -1.66 -3.02 7.45
CA HIS A 79 -1.02 -2.54 6.24
C HIS A 79 0.01 -3.56 5.76
N LEU A 80 -0.02 -3.88 4.48
CA LEU A 80 0.98 -4.74 3.85
C LEU A 80 1.96 -3.87 3.07
N PHE A 81 3.24 -3.93 3.43
CA PHE A 81 4.28 -3.19 2.74
C PHE A 81 5.11 -4.11 1.85
N ARG A 82 5.38 -3.63 0.65
CA ARG A 82 6.33 -4.23 -0.28
C ARG A 82 7.70 -3.68 0.01
N LEU A 83 8.58 -4.54 0.52
CA LEU A 83 10.00 -4.25 0.74
C LEU A 83 10.79 -4.84 -0.43
N SER A 84 11.45 -4.01 -1.21
CA SER A 84 12.18 -4.44 -2.39
C SER A 84 13.68 -4.43 -2.11
N TYR A 85 14.27 -5.60 -2.24
CA TYR A 85 15.70 -5.83 -2.02
C TYR A 85 16.38 -6.22 -3.33
N ILE A 86 17.57 -5.71 -3.52
CA ILE A 86 18.50 -6.21 -4.53
C ILE A 86 19.54 -7.09 -3.85
N VAL A 87 19.57 -8.37 -4.22
CA VAL A 87 20.49 -9.35 -3.66
C VAL A 87 21.65 -9.55 -4.65
N THR A 88 22.85 -9.33 -4.18
CA THR A 88 24.08 -9.41 -4.98
C THR A 88 25.15 -10.24 -4.25
N ALA A 89 26.01 -10.90 -5.02
CA ALA A 89 27.18 -11.57 -4.50
C ALA A 89 28.44 -10.87 -4.97
N TRP A 90 29.43 -10.77 -4.09
CA TRP A 90 30.69 -10.09 -4.32
C TRP A 90 31.85 -11.01 -3.95
N THR A 91 32.58 -11.45 -4.94
CA THR A 91 33.75 -12.30 -4.80
C THR A 91 34.83 -11.88 -5.81
N GLN A 92 36.00 -12.52 -5.75
CA GLN A 92 37.06 -12.26 -6.73
C GLN A 92 36.86 -13.00 -8.06
N ARG A 93 35.95 -13.97 -8.11
CA ARG A 93 35.70 -14.81 -9.28
C ARG A 93 34.21 -14.84 -9.63
N PRO A 94 33.84 -14.57 -10.88
CA PRO A 94 32.44 -14.60 -11.30
C PRO A 94 31.74 -15.94 -11.04
N GLU A 95 32.48 -17.06 -11.13
CA GLU A 95 31.90 -18.39 -10.90
C GLU A 95 31.42 -18.56 -9.45
N ASP A 96 32.15 -17.99 -8.50
CA ASP A 96 31.79 -18.03 -7.09
C ASP A 96 30.60 -17.09 -6.81
N GLU A 97 30.53 -15.94 -7.48
CA GLU A 97 29.36 -15.05 -7.43
C GLU A 97 28.11 -15.76 -7.94
N HIS A 98 28.17 -16.44 -9.10
CA HIS A 98 27.06 -17.18 -9.67
C HIS A 98 26.64 -18.34 -8.79
N ARG A 99 27.59 -19.02 -8.12
CA ARG A 99 27.29 -20.09 -7.16
C ARG A 99 26.52 -19.56 -5.97
N LEU A 100 26.95 -18.46 -5.38
CA LEU A 100 26.26 -17.82 -4.25
C LEU A 100 24.88 -17.34 -4.64
N LEU A 101 24.73 -16.65 -5.79
CA LEU A 101 23.43 -16.22 -6.30
C LEU A 101 22.48 -17.40 -6.57
N SER A 102 23.00 -18.49 -7.12
CA SER A 102 22.20 -19.71 -7.36
C SER A 102 21.72 -20.31 -6.04
N ALA A 103 22.55 -20.33 -5.01
CA ALA A 103 22.20 -20.82 -3.69
C ALA A 103 21.14 -19.90 -3.02
N CYS A 104 21.29 -18.56 -3.13
CA CYS A 104 20.31 -17.60 -2.67
C CYS A 104 18.96 -17.79 -3.38
N LEU A 105 18.96 -17.88 -4.71
CA LEU A 105 17.77 -18.09 -5.51
C LEU A 105 17.05 -19.38 -5.09
N ALA A 106 17.77 -20.48 -4.96
CA ALA A 106 17.20 -21.75 -4.52
C ALA A 106 16.64 -21.69 -3.09
N SER A 107 17.30 -20.96 -2.19
CA SER A 107 16.81 -20.74 -0.82
C SER A 107 15.51 -19.95 -0.82
N PHE A 108 15.46 -18.79 -1.47
CA PHE A 108 14.27 -17.94 -1.50
C PHE A 108 13.08 -18.63 -2.18
N LEU A 109 13.30 -19.40 -3.25
CA LEU A 109 12.23 -20.16 -3.90
C LEU A 109 11.67 -21.30 -3.02
N ARG A 110 12.45 -21.86 -2.11
CA ARG A 110 11.93 -22.80 -1.11
C ARG A 110 11.08 -22.15 -0.03
N HIS A 111 11.27 -20.85 0.19
CA HIS A 111 10.62 -20.07 1.23
C HIS A 111 9.75 -18.93 0.64
N GLU A 112 8.95 -19.25 -0.41
CA GLU A 112 8.03 -18.26 -1.01
C GLU A 112 7.04 -17.67 0.02
N THR A 113 6.80 -18.40 1.11
CA THR A 113 5.98 -17.95 2.23
C THR A 113 6.68 -18.31 3.53
N LEU A 114 7.03 -17.29 4.31
CA LEU A 114 7.58 -17.45 5.65
C LEU A 114 6.43 -17.50 6.67
N ALA A 115 6.29 -18.66 7.31
CA ALA A 115 5.32 -18.84 8.37
C ALA A 115 5.76 -18.08 9.66
N PRO A 116 4.84 -17.70 10.57
CA PRO A 116 5.20 -17.00 11.81
C PRO A 116 6.35 -17.65 12.60
N ARG A 117 6.44 -18.97 12.62
CA ARG A 117 7.53 -19.73 13.28
C ARG A 117 8.92 -19.49 12.68
N GLU A 118 8.99 -18.99 11.46
CA GLU A 118 10.22 -18.68 10.73
C GLU A 118 10.61 -17.21 10.86
N LEU A 119 9.74 -16.42 11.48
CA LEU A 119 9.90 -15.00 11.70
C LEU A 119 10.32 -14.76 13.15
N SER A 120 10.96 -13.61 13.39
CA SER A 120 11.43 -13.19 14.70
C SER A 120 10.63 -12.00 15.23
N GLY A 121 10.68 -11.78 16.54
CA GLY A 121 10.13 -10.59 17.20
C GLY A 121 8.68 -10.30 16.83
N VAL A 122 8.35 -9.06 16.60
CA VAL A 122 6.98 -8.60 16.32
C VAL A 122 6.34 -9.21 15.06
N LEU A 123 7.11 -9.79 14.16
CA LEU A 123 6.59 -10.46 12.97
C LEU A 123 6.07 -11.87 13.28
N ALA A 124 6.62 -12.54 14.29
CA ALA A 124 6.18 -13.86 14.72
C ALA A 124 4.77 -13.84 15.33
N ASP A 125 4.37 -12.71 15.92
CA ASP A 125 3.08 -12.54 16.58
C ASP A 125 1.97 -12.13 15.59
N GLN A 126 2.32 -11.93 14.29
CA GLN A 126 1.36 -11.50 13.29
C GLN A 126 0.56 -12.67 12.71
N PRO A 127 -0.74 -12.50 12.47
CA PRO A 127 -1.57 -13.52 11.82
C PRO A 127 -1.25 -13.71 10.33
N HIS A 128 -0.62 -12.71 9.72
CA HIS A 128 -0.33 -12.71 8.28
C HIS A 128 1.09 -13.24 8.03
N PRO A 129 1.25 -14.23 7.14
CA PRO A 129 2.57 -14.68 6.71
C PRO A 129 3.26 -13.63 5.86
N VAL A 130 4.58 -13.64 5.88
CA VAL A 130 5.38 -12.84 4.94
C VAL A 130 5.54 -13.62 3.64
N GLN A 131 5.25 -12.97 2.51
CA GLN A 131 5.40 -13.57 1.18
C GLN A 131 6.67 -13.04 0.51
N LEU A 132 7.43 -13.94 -0.09
CA LEU A 132 8.61 -13.61 -0.89
C LEU A 132 8.30 -13.82 -2.38
N ASN A 133 8.44 -12.76 -3.16
CA ASN A 133 8.39 -12.79 -4.60
C ASN A 133 9.81 -12.67 -5.12
N VAL A 134 10.26 -13.70 -5.85
CA VAL A 134 11.66 -13.82 -6.22
C VAL A 134 11.82 -13.67 -7.72
N ALA A 135 12.68 -12.77 -8.14
CA ALA A 135 13.06 -12.56 -9.55
C ALA A 135 11.86 -12.45 -10.53
N LEU A 136 10.78 -11.80 -10.09
CA LEU A 136 9.63 -11.55 -10.94
C LEU A 136 10.01 -10.56 -12.06
N PRO A 137 9.33 -10.62 -13.22
CA PRO A 137 9.51 -9.63 -14.26
C PRO A 137 9.36 -8.21 -13.68
N PRO A 138 10.23 -7.26 -14.08
CA PRO A 138 10.13 -5.89 -13.61
C PRO A 138 8.77 -5.30 -14.03
N THR A 139 8.15 -4.56 -13.12
CA THR A 139 6.99 -3.73 -13.46
C THR A 139 7.46 -2.56 -14.34
N GLU A 140 6.56 -2.05 -15.20
CA GLU A 140 6.88 -0.94 -16.15
C GLU A 140 7.52 0.28 -15.46
N ASP A 141 7.21 0.49 -14.18
CA ASP A 141 7.70 1.62 -13.38
C ASP A 141 9.10 1.41 -12.76
N ARG A 142 9.75 0.27 -12.99
CA ARG A 142 11.04 -0.04 -12.34
C ARG A 142 12.07 -0.55 -13.32
N SER A 143 13.12 0.23 -13.47
CA SER A 143 14.33 -0.19 -14.15
C SER A 143 15.43 -0.52 -13.14
N ILE A 144 15.90 -1.77 -13.15
CA ILE A 144 17.03 -2.17 -12.31
C ILE A 144 18.29 -1.38 -12.70
N ALA A 145 18.40 -0.97 -13.97
CA ALA A 145 19.50 -0.14 -14.46
C ALA A 145 19.51 1.24 -13.80
N ASP A 146 18.35 1.83 -13.51
CA ASP A 146 18.25 3.12 -12.82
C ASP A 146 18.74 2.99 -11.37
N VAL A 147 18.40 1.87 -10.70
CA VAL A 147 18.90 1.61 -9.34
C VAL A 147 20.43 1.54 -9.34
N TRP A 148 21.04 0.79 -10.27
CA TRP A 148 22.48 0.71 -10.38
C TRP A 148 23.15 2.04 -10.73
N THR A 149 22.52 2.82 -11.60
CA THR A 149 22.99 4.16 -11.95
C THR A 149 22.97 5.09 -10.73
N ALA A 150 21.88 5.05 -9.95
CA ALA A 150 21.75 5.86 -8.73
C ALA A 150 22.77 5.47 -7.64
N LEU A 151 23.16 4.18 -7.58
CA LEU A 151 24.18 3.69 -6.67
C LEU A 151 25.62 4.04 -7.14
N GLY A 152 25.78 4.57 -8.37
CA GLY A 152 27.08 4.84 -8.98
C GLY A 152 27.91 3.58 -9.24
N GLY A 153 27.26 2.42 -9.27
CA GLY A 153 27.87 1.11 -9.51
C GLY A 153 27.77 0.66 -10.96
N GLU A 154 28.49 -0.41 -11.27
CA GLU A 154 28.33 -1.13 -12.52
C GLU A 154 27.25 -2.19 -12.36
N LEU A 155 26.46 -2.41 -13.41
CA LEU A 155 25.43 -3.44 -13.41
C LEU A 155 26.05 -4.83 -13.17
N LYS A 156 25.61 -5.49 -12.11
CA LYS A 156 26.00 -6.86 -11.77
C LYS A 156 24.79 -7.79 -11.81
N PRO A 157 25.00 -9.10 -12.02
CA PRO A 157 23.96 -10.08 -11.80
C PRO A 157 23.38 -9.92 -10.39
N SER A 158 22.06 -9.82 -10.31
CA SER A 158 21.36 -9.58 -9.05
C SER A 158 19.99 -10.28 -9.06
N ILE A 159 19.51 -10.62 -7.87
CA ILE A 159 18.16 -11.14 -7.68
C ILE A 159 17.31 -10.02 -7.11
N ASP A 160 16.21 -9.68 -7.78
CA ASP A 160 15.17 -8.82 -7.21
C ASP A 160 14.31 -9.65 -6.27
N LEU A 161 14.31 -9.29 -4.98
CA LEU A 161 13.55 -9.96 -3.93
C LEU A 161 12.53 -8.97 -3.36
N VAL A 162 11.25 -9.25 -3.54
CA VAL A 162 10.18 -8.42 -2.99
C VAL A 162 9.47 -9.17 -1.88
N ALA A 163 9.62 -8.68 -0.65
CA ALA A 163 8.90 -9.20 0.50
C ALA A 163 7.62 -8.39 0.76
N ILE A 164 6.52 -9.10 1.03
CA ILE A 164 5.27 -8.48 1.46
C ILE A 164 5.14 -8.72 2.95
N VAL A 165 5.35 -7.65 3.71
CA VAL A 165 5.50 -7.70 5.17
C VAL A 165 4.32 -6.98 5.83
N PRO A 166 3.63 -7.61 6.81
CA PRO A 166 2.56 -6.97 7.56
C PRO A 166 3.12 -5.92 8.50
N PHE A 167 2.49 -4.75 8.51
CA PHE A 167 2.81 -3.64 9.38
C PHE A 167 1.60 -3.30 10.25
N VAL A 168 1.65 -3.68 11.52
CA VAL A 168 0.60 -3.38 12.48
C VAL A 168 0.86 -2.02 13.11
N ILE A 169 -0.12 -1.16 13.02
CA ILE A 169 -0.13 0.11 13.73
C ILE A 169 -0.83 -0.16 15.07
N ASP A 170 -0.10 0.04 16.16
CA ASP A 170 -0.67 -0.04 17.51
C ASP A 170 -1.60 1.15 17.77
N ARG A 171 -2.77 1.10 17.16
CA ARG A 171 -3.80 2.11 17.27
C ARG A 171 -5.14 1.42 17.58
N HIS A 172 -5.55 1.49 18.82
CA HIS A 172 -6.82 0.94 19.28
C HIS A 172 -7.85 2.06 19.37
N GLN A 173 -9.08 1.80 18.91
CA GLN A 173 -10.21 2.67 19.14
C GLN A 173 -11.18 1.94 20.06
N GLU A 174 -11.40 2.48 21.26
CA GLU A 174 -12.45 1.98 22.14
C GLU A 174 -13.80 2.07 21.44
N ALA A 175 -14.57 0.99 21.47
CA ALA A 175 -15.93 1.01 20.97
C ALA A 175 -16.78 1.87 21.92
N GLY A 176 -17.61 2.73 21.34
CA GLY A 176 -18.60 3.48 22.10
C GLY A 176 -19.59 2.56 22.85
N PRO A 177 -20.41 3.12 23.73
CA PRO A 177 -21.44 2.36 24.44
C PRO A 177 -22.36 1.64 23.44
N PRO A 178 -22.89 0.46 23.78
CA PRO A 178 -23.78 -0.28 22.88
C PRO A 178 -25.04 0.53 22.60
N VAL A 179 -25.50 0.48 21.35
CA VAL A 179 -26.78 1.04 20.97
C VAL A 179 -27.88 0.11 21.52
N LEU A 180 -28.50 0.51 22.62
CA LEU A 180 -29.57 -0.27 23.28
C LEU A 180 -30.96 -0.02 22.70
N GLU A 181 -31.12 1.11 21.98
CA GLU A 181 -32.41 1.45 21.37
C GLU A 181 -32.33 1.37 19.85
N THR A 182 -33.39 0.90 19.23
CA THR A 182 -33.48 0.86 17.76
C THR A 182 -33.47 2.30 17.22
N PRO A 183 -32.55 2.63 16.27
CA PRO A 183 -32.52 3.96 15.70
C PRO A 183 -33.83 4.30 15.03
N ARG A 184 -34.44 5.43 15.40
CA ARG A 184 -35.63 5.96 14.73
C ARG A 184 -35.20 6.83 13.58
N LEU A 185 -35.37 6.32 12.37
CA LEU A 185 -35.11 7.08 11.15
C LEU A 185 -36.39 7.84 10.76
N THR A 186 -36.36 9.15 10.88
CA THR A 186 -37.44 10.00 10.36
C THR A 186 -37.00 10.56 9.02
N LEU A 187 -37.52 9.99 7.93
CA LEU A 187 -37.31 10.53 6.59
C LEU A 187 -38.27 11.67 6.36
N ALA A 188 -37.79 12.91 6.44
CA ALA A 188 -38.57 14.06 6.03
C ALA A 188 -38.45 14.21 4.51
N ALA A 189 -39.55 13.99 3.79
CA ALA A 189 -39.59 14.35 2.37
C ALA A 189 -39.35 15.87 2.24
N ARG A 190 -38.36 16.26 1.50
CA ARG A 190 -38.13 17.66 1.15
C ARG A 190 -39.36 18.11 0.38
N ARG A 191 -40.20 18.95 0.97
CA ARG A 191 -41.25 19.65 0.22
C ARG A 191 -40.59 20.47 -0.85
N ASP A 192 -40.97 20.21 -2.10
CA ASP A 192 -40.50 20.96 -3.24
C ASP A 192 -40.57 22.46 -2.95
N ALA A 193 -39.48 23.15 -3.16
CA ALA A 193 -39.45 24.59 -3.06
C ALA A 193 -40.49 25.14 -4.07
N PRO A 194 -41.32 26.13 -3.71
CA PRO A 194 -42.31 26.65 -4.61
C PRO A 194 -41.67 27.10 -5.90
N GLU A 195 -42.19 26.57 -7.00
CA GLU A 195 -41.82 26.89 -8.36
C GLU A 195 -41.78 28.43 -8.51
N ARG A 196 -40.60 28.98 -8.76
CA ARG A 196 -40.44 30.41 -9.00
C ARG A 196 -41.29 30.78 -10.21
N ALA A 197 -42.33 31.56 -9.98
CA ALA A 197 -43.13 32.17 -11.04
C ALA A 197 -42.27 32.84 -12.11
N PRO A 198 -42.60 32.67 -13.39
CA PRO A 198 -41.84 33.24 -14.49
C PRO A 198 -41.80 34.77 -14.37
N ARG A 199 -40.61 35.34 -14.31
CA ARG A 199 -40.41 36.78 -14.37
C ARG A 199 -40.90 37.26 -15.72
N ALA A 200 -41.97 38.07 -15.74
CA ALA A 200 -42.47 38.80 -16.89
C ALA A 200 -41.37 39.60 -17.56
N GLY A 201 -41.30 39.44 -18.89
CA GLY A 201 -40.28 40.05 -19.72
C GLY A 201 -40.34 41.57 -19.69
N ARG A 202 -39.17 42.18 -19.69
CA ARG A 202 -38.99 43.59 -20.05
C ARG A 202 -38.22 43.61 -21.37
N ALA A 203 -38.97 43.89 -22.44
CA ALA A 203 -38.44 44.19 -23.75
C ALA A 203 -37.82 45.61 -23.76
N GLN A 204 -36.72 45.73 -24.46
CA GLN A 204 -36.19 46.87 -25.23
C GLN A 204 -34.72 46.59 -25.43
N GLY A 205 -34.19 46.41 -26.62
CA GLY A 205 -34.21 47.25 -27.80
C GLY A 205 -32.79 47.78 -27.99
N GLY A 206 -32.08 47.37 -29.08
CA GLY A 206 -30.83 48.04 -29.45
C GLY A 206 -29.80 47.17 -30.15
N THR A 207 -29.95 47.02 -31.47
CA THR A 207 -28.94 47.03 -32.56
C THR A 207 -27.59 46.34 -32.40
N ALA A 208 -27.36 45.40 -33.31
CA ALA A 208 -26.06 44.89 -33.75
C ALA A 208 -25.22 45.96 -34.49
N PRO A 209 -23.91 45.75 -34.77
CA PRO A 209 -23.48 44.81 -35.80
C PRO A 209 -22.13 44.09 -35.57
N ASP A 210 -22.07 42.89 -36.10
CA ASP A 210 -21.15 42.35 -37.13
C ASP A 210 -19.62 42.32 -36.87
N LYS A 211 -19.06 41.15 -36.80
CA LYS A 211 -18.04 40.57 -37.70
C LYS A 211 -17.38 39.29 -37.17
N ALA A 212 -17.69 38.25 -37.89
CA ALA A 212 -16.75 37.39 -38.63
C ALA A 212 -15.80 36.43 -37.86
N ALA A 213 -16.14 35.15 -37.98
CA ALA A 213 -15.33 34.05 -38.49
C ALA A 213 -14.16 33.51 -37.66
N ARG A 214 -14.25 32.29 -37.19
CA ARG A 214 -13.64 31.11 -37.77
C ARG A 214 -13.78 29.85 -36.87
N ALA A 215 -14.26 28.84 -37.51
CA ALA A 215 -14.22 27.42 -37.38
C ALA A 215 -13.16 26.78 -36.45
N GLY A 216 -13.58 25.72 -35.77
CA GLY A 216 -12.75 24.72 -35.16
C GLY A 216 -13.59 23.74 -34.39
N SER A 217 -13.96 22.65 -35.04
CA SER A 217 -14.61 21.45 -34.51
C SER A 217 -13.76 20.74 -33.47
N ALA A 218 -14.36 20.15 -32.42
CA ALA A 218 -14.19 18.77 -32.06
C ALA A 218 -14.96 18.42 -30.77
N ASP A 219 -15.80 17.48 -30.93
CA ASP A 219 -16.20 16.33 -30.10
C ASP A 219 -16.37 16.46 -28.60
N GLY A 220 -17.58 16.05 -28.23
CA GLY A 220 -18.13 15.90 -26.93
C GLY A 220 -17.58 14.71 -26.15
N ALA A 221 -17.58 14.90 -24.88
CA ALA A 221 -17.67 13.84 -23.91
C ALA A 221 -18.62 14.33 -22.82
N GLY A 222 -19.72 13.61 -22.66
CA GLY A 222 -20.76 13.95 -21.69
C GLY A 222 -20.27 13.77 -20.26
N ASP A 223 -20.33 14.83 -19.50
CA ASP A 223 -20.18 14.81 -18.06
C ASP A 223 -21.44 14.19 -17.43
N ALA A 224 -21.27 12.99 -16.86
CA ALA A 224 -22.27 12.40 -16.00
C ALA A 224 -22.26 13.17 -14.66
N GLU A 225 -23.26 14.00 -14.44
CA GLU A 225 -23.52 14.64 -13.15
C GLU A 225 -23.74 13.58 -12.06
N THR A 226 -22.74 13.40 -11.19
CA THR A 226 -22.88 12.67 -9.93
C THR A 226 -23.54 13.58 -8.91
N GLY A 227 -24.87 13.44 -8.76
CA GLY A 227 -25.60 14.11 -7.69
C GLY A 227 -25.27 13.51 -6.32
N TRP A 228 -24.81 14.35 -5.40
CA TRP A 228 -24.62 14.01 -3.99
C TRP A 228 -25.89 14.35 -3.22
N ALA A 229 -26.42 13.42 -2.45
CA ALA A 229 -27.45 13.69 -1.47
C ALA A 229 -26.83 13.70 -0.06
N GLU A 230 -26.92 14.81 0.65
CA GLU A 230 -26.53 14.91 2.07
C GLU A 230 -27.74 14.55 2.93
N GLU A 231 -27.61 13.51 3.72
CA GLU A 231 -28.63 13.08 4.66
C GLU A 231 -28.10 13.30 6.10
N THR A 232 -28.76 14.18 6.84
CA THR A 232 -28.40 14.49 8.23
C THR A 232 -29.20 13.60 9.17
N VAL A 233 -28.51 12.72 9.90
CA VAL A 233 -29.13 11.92 10.95
C VAL A 233 -28.99 12.67 12.28
N SER A 234 -30.09 13.19 12.79
CA SER A 234 -30.17 13.83 14.11
C SER A 234 -30.54 12.79 15.16
N GLY A 235 -29.58 12.37 15.97
CA GLY A 235 -29.84 11.57 17.16
C GLY A 235 -30.13 12.49 18.35
N GLY A 236 -31.31 12.38 18.89
CA GLY A 236 -31.77 13.23 20.00
C GLY A 236 -31.10 12.89 21.33
N SER A 237 -30.33 13.81 21.82
CA SER A 237 -30.15 14.26 23.20
C SER A 237 -29.27 15.51 23.17
N GLU A 238 -29.60 16.51 23.94
CA GLU A 238 -29.26 17.93 23.81
C GLU A 238 -27.79 18.34 23.97
N GLU A 239 -26.78 17.46 23.85
CA GLU A 239 -25.38 17.86 24.11
C GLU A 239 -24.29 17.28 23.18
N GLN A 240 -24.63 16.71 22.01
CA GLN A 240 -23.57 16.29 21.07
C GLN A 240 -23.86 16.72 19.64
N PRO A 241 -22.87 17.27 18.90
CA PRO A 241 -23.04 17.61 17.50
C PRO A 241 -23.30 16.37 16.65
N GLY A 242 -24.36 16.43 15.82
CA GLY A 242 -24.79 15.34 14.97
C GLY A 242 -23.68 14.83 14.02
N ARG A 243 -23.55 13.54 13.93
CA ARG A 243 -22.59 12.85 13.04
C ARG A 243 -23.16 12.83 11.61
N ILE A 244 -22.46 13.44 10.69
CA ILE A 244 -22.81 13.41 9.27
C ILE A 244 -22.41 12.05 8.69
N VAL A 245 -23.40 11.27 8.22
CA VAL A 245 -23.16 10.01 7.50
C VAL A 245 -23.39 10.24 6.01
N ARG A 246 -22.37 10.07 5.20
CA ARG A 246 -22.49 10.13 3.74
C ARG A 246 -22.77 8.74 3.19
N VAL A 247 -23.95 8.55 2.60
CA VAL A 247 -24.34 7.29 1.95
C VAL A 247 -24.26 7.44 0.44
N ARG A 248 -23.52 6.56 -0.21
CA ARG A 248 -23.42 6.51 -1.68
C ARG A 248 -24.45 5.51 -2.20
N SER A 249 -25.48 5.97 -2.88
CA SER A 249 -26.39 5.07 -3.60
C SER A 249 -25.90 4.89 -5.05
N VAL A 250 -25.59 3.64 -5.41
CA VAL A 250 -25.32 3.28 -6.81
C VAL A 250 -26.62 2.74 -7.39
N ARG A 251 -27.27 3.48 -8.30
CA ARG A 251 -28.33 2.92 -9.15
C ARG A 251 -27.66 1.98 -10.16
N ARG A 252 -28.02 0.71 -10.10
CA ARG A 252 -27.76 -0.22 -11.22
C ARG A 252 -28.74 0.05 -12.34
N PRO A 253 -28.30 -0.09 -13.61
CA PRO A 253 -29.14 0.05 -14.77
C PRO A 253 -30.24 -0.99 -14.86
#